data_d5cbbb85282e0a45dec12a9db37609fd
#
_entry.id   d5cbbb85282e0a45dec12a9db37609fd
#
_cell.length_a   1.000
_cell.length_b   1.000
_cell.length_c   1.000
_cell.angle_alpha   90.00
_cell.angle_beta   90.00
_cell.angle_gamma   90.00
#
_symmetry.space_group_name_H-M   'P 1'
#
loop_
_entity.id
_entity.type
_entity.pdbx_description
1 polymer ?
#
loop_
_entity_poly.entity_id
_entity_poly.type
_entity_poly.pdbx_seq_one_letter_code
_entity_poly.pdbx_strand_id
1 'polypeptide(L)'
;MKAVFISPYLKQLHTGGGEKHLFDVALSLPKHFQIEFALPTEADISNEDFETTVTLFTDKYQLFLGRSLKRIRFIRSPLFTQASWVTKLWWTRSFDYLYYVTDGSLFFSLAKHNLLHIQTPLLQNHPSFLQTIKIKQWHSVNTNSEFTKNVVEIYWGLTVNQVLYPAIDESLTNRRSEKQNIILSVGRFFPQLHSKRQDVLVTAFRQLLKEQPRLLKEWELVFVGAIENQTFFNQVKEKAQNLPIRFETELDHQALLSLYARARIFWHATGFGIDPELNPEKVEHFGIATVEAMAAGAIPFVIASGGQSEVIPDALRQYCWNTVSELVSNTTQLLRDPSKETLLRKIVRNRALQYSEHQLEKNVRNLFNV
;
A
#
# COMPACT_ATOMS: atom_id res chain seq x y z
N MET A 1 -0.91 -28.61 -2.21
CA MET A 1 -1.90 -27.73 -2.88
C MET A 1 -1.16 -26.71 -3.73
N LYS A 2 -1.70 -26.37 -4.88
CA LYS A 2 -1.07 -25.45 -5.84
C LYS A 2 -1.87 -24.15 -5.89
N ALA A 3 -1.24 -23.02 -5.54
CA ALA A 3 -1.86 -21.72 -5.55
C ALA A 3 -1.17 -20.81 -6.58
N VAL A 4 -1.97 -20.14 -7.43
CA VAL A 4 -1.48 -19.14 -8.37
C VAL A 4 -1.94 -17.76 -7.97
N PHE A 5 -1.00 -16.82 -7.98
CA PHE A 5 -1.21 -15.39 -7.72
C PHE A 5 -1.11 -14.62 -9.04
N ILE A 6 -2.11 -13.82 -9.31
CA ILE A 6 -2.27 -13.11 -10.59
C ILE A 6 -2.55 -11.65 -10.30
N SER A 7 -1.77 -10.76 -10.92
CA SER A 7 -2.00 -9.31 -10.85
C SER A 7 -1.55 -8.64 -12.15
N PRO A 8 -2.42 -7.87 -12.83
CA PRO A 8 -2.03 -7.05 -13.98
C PRO A 8 -0.97 -5.99 -13.63
N TYR A 9 -0.91 -5.56 -12.38
CA TYR A 9 0.04 -4.54 -11.91
C TYR A 9 1.50 -5.00 -11.90
N LEU A 10 1.75 -6.32 -11.92
CA LEU A 10 3.12 -6.85 -12.00
C LEU A 10 3.82 -6.55 -13.34
N LYS A 11 3.09 -6.13 -14.37
CA LYS A 11 3.66 -5.86 -15.72
C LYS A 11 4.76 -4.80 -15.71
N GLN A 12 4.71 -3.82 -14.82
CA GLN A 12 5.56 -2.63 -14.85
C GLN A 12 6.67 -2.63 -13.80
N LEU A 13 6.90 -3.75 -13.10
CA LEU A 13 7.89 -3.82 -12.01
C LEU A 13 7.75 -2.71 -10.96
N HIS A 14 6.53 -2.23 -10.73
CA HIS A 14 6.28 -1.25 -9.68
C HIS A 14 6.53 -1.85 -8.30
N THR A 15 7.02 -1.03 -7.39
CA THR A 15 7.21 -1.37 -5.99
C THR A 15 6.33 -0.46 -5.15
N GLY A 16 5.24 -1.01 -4.63
CA GLY A 16 4.27 -0.25 -3.84
C GLY A 16 3.59 -1.12 -2.79
N GLY A 17 2.70 -0.50 -2.03
CA GLY A 17 1.99 -1.21 -0.96
C GLY A 17 1.11 -2.35 -1.46
N GLY A 18 0.56 -2.23 -2.67
CA GLY A 18 -0.27 -3.28 -3.26
C GLY A 18 0.52 -4.53 -3.62
N GLU A 19 1.69 -4.37 -4.22
CA GLU A 19 2.60 -5.47 -4.52
C GLU A 19 3.13 -6.10 -3.24
N LYS A 20 3.53 -5.28 -2.24
CA LYS A 20 3.92 -5.78 -0.92
C LYS A 20 2.83 -6.68 -0.34
N HIS A 21 1.59 -6.22 -0.31
CA HIS A 21 0.46 -6.99 0.21
C HIS A 21 0.26 -8.31 -0.53
N LEU A 22 0.33 -8.32 -1.88
CA LEU A 22 0.21 -9.53 -2.68
C LEU A 22 1.27 -10.59 -2.31
N PHE A 23 2.53 -10.16 -2.17
CA PHE A 23 3.61 -11.05 -1.74
C PHE A 23 3.45 -11.51 -0.28
N ASP A 24 3.02 -10.63 0.61
CA ASP A 24 2.78 -10.97 2.01
C ASP A 24 1.68 -12.03 2.16
N VAL A 25 0.58 -11.91 1.40
CA VAL A 25 -0.48 -12.93 1.34
C VAL A 25 0.08 -14.27 0.87
N ALA A 26 0.85 -14.28 -0.20
CA ALA A 26 1.42 -15.51 -0.75
C ALA A 26 2.40 -16.18 0.21
N LEU A 27 3.28 -15.40 0.83
CA LEU A 27 4.28 -15.92 1.78
C LEU A 27 3.68 -16.37 3.11
N SER A 28 2.49 -15.89 3.47
CA SER A 28 1.72 -16.32 4.65
C SER A 28 1.09 -17.71 4.49
N LEU A 29 1.06 -18.27 3.29
CA LEU A 29 0.56 -19.64 3.08
C LEU A 29 1.47 -20.69 3.73
N PRO A 30 0.91 -21.80 4.25
CA PRO A 30 1.66 -22.92 4.82
C PRO A 30 2.72 -23.48 3.87
N LYS A 31 3.78 -24.10 4.42
CA LYS A 31 4.94 -24.59 3.63
C LYS A 31 4.59 -25.66 2.59
N HIS A 32 3.49 -26.39 2.75
CA HIS A 32 3.06 -27.42 1.81
C HIS A 32 2.38 -26.85 0.54
N PHE A 33 2.16 -25.53 0.46
CA PHE A 33 1.69 -24.89 -0.76
C PHE A 33 2.84 -24.70 -1.76
N GLN A 34 2.59 -25.10 -2.99
CA GLN A 34 3.36 -24.67 -4.15
C GLN A 34 2.81 -23.32 -4.61
N ILE A 35 3.60 -22.27 -4.44
CA ILE A 35 3.20 -20.89 -4.72
C ILE A 35 3.73 -20.49 -6.09
N GLU A 36 2.83 -20.09 -6.98
CA GLU A 36 3.18 -19.63 -8.33
C GLU A 36 2.67 -18.21 -8.56
N PHE A 37 3.48 -17.39 -9.21
CA PHE A 37 3.11 -16.04 -9.66
C PHE A 37 3.06 -16.02 -11.18
N ALA A 38 1.89 -15.69 -11.73
CA ALA A 38 1.68 -15.55 -13.15
C ALA A 38 2.16 -14.19 -13.64
N LEU A 39 3.29 -14.15 -14.37
CA LEU A 39 3.81 -12.91 -14.92
C LEU A 39 3.05 -12.50 -16.18
N PRO A 40 2.70 -11.21 -16.32
CA PRO A 40 2.10 -10.65 -17.54
C PRO A 40 3.17 -10.42 -18.61
N THR A 41 3.59 -11.51 -19.28
CA THR A 41 4.56 -11.49 -20.36
C THR A 41 3.89 -11.62 -21.72
N GLU A 42 4.58 -11.28 -22.80
CA GLU A 42 4.12 -11.50 -24.17
C GLU A 42 4.03 -13.01 -24.48
N ALA A 43 3.16 -13.36 -25.46
CA ALA A 43 2.87 -14.76 -25.76
C ALA A 43 4.07 -15.52 -26.33
N ASP A 44 4.92 -14.83 -27.06
CA ASP A 44 6.05 -15.33 -27.85
C ASP A 44 7.42 -15.03 -27.21
N ILE A 45 7.42 -14.58 -25.94
CA ILE A 45 8.69 -14.35 -25.21
C ILE A 45 9.54 -15.63 -25.22
N SER A 46 10.80 -15.52 -25.59
CA SER A 46 11.74 -16.65 -25.59
C SER A 46 11.93 -17.22 -24.16
N ASN A 47 12.46 -18.43 -24.03
CA ASN A 47 12.77 -19.00 -22.73
C ASN A 47 13.85 -18.18 -22.02
N GLU A 48 14.86 -17.72 -22.73
CA GLU A 48 15.97 -16.93 -22.19
C GLU A 48 15.49 -15.56 -21.68
N ASP A 49 14.67 -14.86 -22.45
CA ASP A 49 14.09 -13.57 -22.05
C ASP A 49 13.13 -13.73 -20.86
N PHE A 50 12.39 -14.84 -20.78
CA PHE A 50 11.54 -15.12 -19.63
C PHE A 50 12.37 -15.34 -18.36
N GLU A 51 13.43 -16.15 -18.40
CA GLU A 51 14.31 -16.37 -17.24
C GLU A 51 15.01 -15.08 -16.83
N THR A 52 15.43 -14.26 -17.77
CA THR A 52 15.97 -12.91 -17.51
C THR A 52 14.93 -12.04 -16.80
N THR A 53 13.68 -12.05 -17.27
CA THR A 53 12.57 -11.34 -16.64
C THR A 53 12.35 -11.85 -15.21
N VAL A 54 12.32 -13.15 -14.98
CA VAL A 54 12.15 -13.77 -13.65
C VAL A 54 13.26 -13.33 -12.71
N THR A 55 14.51 -13.30 -13.17
CA THR A 55 15.65 -12.84 -12.38
C THR A 55 15.48 -11.39 -11.95
N LEU A 56 15.17 -10.49 -12.90
CA LEU A 56 14.92 -9.07 -12.62
C LEU A 56 13.79 -8.86 -11.61
N PHE A 57 12.68 -9.61 -11.76
CA PHE A 57 11.56 -9.57 -10.82
C PHE A 57 11.97 -10.03 -9.43
N THR A 58 12.67 -11.16 -9.37
CA THR A 58 13.10 -11.74 -8.10
C THR A 58 14.02 -10.78 -7.35
N ASP A 59 15.04 -10.26 -8.00
CA ASP A 59 16.03 -9.36 -7.39
C ASP A 59 15.36 -8.07 -6.90
N LYS A 60 14.55 -7.45 -7.76
CA LYS A 60 13.87 -6.20 -7.42
C LYS A 60 12.92 -6.37 -6.24
N TYR A 61 12.09 -7.41 -6.24
CA TYR A 61 11.13 -7.60 -5.15
C TYR A 61 11.79 -8.13 -3.87
N GLN A 62 12.86 -8.92 -3.94
CA GLN A 62 13.63 -9.28 -2.74
C GLN A 62 14.25 -8.05 -2.08
N LEU A 63 14.82 -7.14 -2.87
CA LEU A 63 15.36 -5.87 -2.37
C LEU A 63 14.26 -5.00 -1.75
N PHE A 64 13.14 -4.85 -2.43
CA PHE A 64 12.00 -4.03 -1.97
C PHE A 64 11.36 -4.58 -0.69
N LEU A 65 11.16 -5.89 -0.60
CA LEU A 65 10.50 -6.54 0.53
C LEU A 65 11.45 -6.82 1.70
N GLY A 66 12.78 -6.77 1.47
CA GLY A 66 13.79 -7.15 2.45
C GLY A 66 13.73 -8.63 2.86
N ARG A 67 13.12 -9.50 2.03
CA ARG A 67 12.93 -10.94 2.33
C ARG A 67 13.08 -11.83 1.10
N SER A 68 13.38 -13.12 1.35
CA SER A 68 13.62 -14.11 0.30
C SER A 68 12.32 -14.55 -0.39
N LEU A 69 12.36 -14.67 -1.72
CA LEU A 69 11.28 -15.18 -2.56
C LEU A 69 11.48 -16.64 -3.01
N LYS A 70 12.40 -17.40 -2.39
CA LYS A 70 12.70 -18.80 -2.75
C LYS A 70 11.49 -19.74 -2.77
N ARG A 71 10.42 -19.40 -2.06
CA ARG A 71 9.16 -20.17 -2.04
C ARG A 71 8.26 -19.88 -3.23
N ILE A 72 8.55 -18.85 -4.01
CA ILE A 72 7.72 -18.39 -5.12
C ILE A 72 8.35 -18.82 -6.43
N ARG A 73 7.57 -19.47 -7.27
CA ARG A 73 7.91 -19.77 -8.67
C ARG A 73 7.18 -18.81 -9.58
N PHE A 74 7.90 -18.09 -10.41
CA PHE A 74 7.31 -17.28 -11.46
C PHE A 74 7.02 -18.15 -12.69
N ILE A 75 5.80 -17.98 -13.26
CA ILE A 75 5.34 -18.77 -14.38
C ILE A 75 4.75 -17.88 -15.49
N ARG A 76 4.79 -18.37 -16.73
CA ARG A 76 4.08 -17.78 -17.86
C ARG A 76 2.58 -17.98 -17.70
N SER A 77 1.80 -17.02 -18.17
CA SER A 77 0.34 -17.10 -18.15
C SER A 77 -0.28 -16.74 -19.49
N PRO A 78 -1.20 -17.55 -20.01
CA PRO A 78 -1.95 -17.19 -21.20
C PRO A 78 -2.96 -16.07 -20.96
N LEU A 79 -3.27 -15.73 -19.70
CA LEU A 79 -4.28 -14.73 -19.34
C LEU A 79 -3.97 -13.35 -19.91
N PHE A 80 -2.68 -12.99 -19.98
CA PHE A 80 -2.21 -11.70 -20.46
C PHE A 80 -1.81 -11.70 -21.95
N THR A 81 -2.07 -12.80 -22.67
CA THR A 81 -1.68 -12.98 -24.08
C THR A 81 -2.90 -12.98 -24.99
N GLN A 82 -2.66 -13.07 -26.32
CA GLN A 82 -3.70 -13.26 -27.35
C GLN A 82 -4.25 -14.70 -27.43
N ALA A 83 -3.88 -15.57 -26.48
CA ALA A 83 -4.39 -16.93 -26.43
C ALA A 83 -5.92 -16.99 -26.43
N SER A 84 -6.48 -18.08 -26.97
CA SER A 84 -7.93 -18.28 -27.01
C SER A 84 -8.54 -18.32 -25.62
N TRP A 85 -9.81 -17.94 -25.49
CA TRP A 85 -10.51 -18.01 -24.21
C TRP A 85 -10.56 -19.43 -23.65
N VAL A 86 -10.59 -20.45 -24.51
CA VAL A 86 -10.54 -21.86 -24.10
C VAL A 86 -9.19 -22.18 -23.46
N THR A 87 -8.08 -21.76 -24.08
CA THR A 87 -6.73 -21.95 -23.54
C THR A 87 -6.59 -21.30 -22.16
N LYS A 88 -7.08 -20.05 -22.03
CA LYS A 88 -7.08 -19.30 -20.75
C LYS A 88 -7.85 -20.04 -19.67
N LEU A 89 -9.05 -20.51 -20.01
CA LEU A 89 -9.91 -21.24 -19.09
C LEU A 89 -9.29 -22.57 -18.63
N TRP A 90 -8.78 -23.38 -19.60
CA TRP A 90 -8.13 -24.66 -19.28
C TRP A 90 -6.86 -24.51 -18.45
N TRP A 91 -6.09 -23.45 -18.68
CA TRP A 91 -4.90 -23.16 -17.88
C TRP A 91 -5.23 -22.98 -16.40
N THR A 92 -6.33 -22.27 -16.07
CA THR A 92 -6.74 -22.06 -14.68
C THR A 92 -7.13 -23.34 -13.96
N ARG A 93 -7.56 -24.40 -14.68
CA ARG A 93 -7.92 -25.70 -14.10
C ARG A 93 -6.75 -26.40 -13.40
N SER A 94 -5.52 -26.03 -13.71
CA SER A 94 -4.32 -26.65 -13.13
C SER A 94 -4.05 -26.23 -11.67
N PHE A 95 -4.85 -25.35 -11.11
CA PHE A 95 -4.66 -24.79 -9.77
C PHE A 95 -5.75 -25.21 -8.80
N ASP A 96 -5.34 -25.48 -7.54
CA ASP A 96 -6.29 -25.65 -6.45
C ASP A 96 -6.86 -24.30 -6.01
N TYR A 97 -6.00 -23.26 -5.92
CA TYR A 97 -6.36 -21.90 -5.57
C TYR A 97 -5.87 -20.90 -6.63
N LEU A 98 -6.73 -19.98 -6.99
CA LEU A 98 -6.41 -18.85 -7.84
C LEU A 98 -6.74 -17.56 -7.08
N TYR A 99 -5.70 -16.78 -6.77
CA TYR A 99 -5.81 -15.48 -6.11
C TYR A 99 -5.55 -14.37 -7.12
N TYR A 100 -6.58 -13.58 -7.43
CA TYR A 100 -6.52 -12.53 -8.44
C TYR A 100 -6.68 -11.16 -7.82
N VAL A 101 -5.65 -10.30 -7.96
CA VAL A 101 -5.74 -8.88 -7.65
C VAL A 101 -6.22 -8.16 -8.89
N THR A 102 -7.47 -7.70 -8.90
CA THR A 102 -8.09 -7.12 -10.09
C THR A 102 -7.78 -5.64 -10.27
N ASP A 103 -7.70 -5.22 -11.52
CA ASP A 103 -7.71 -3.83 -12.00
C ASP A 103 -9.13 -3.35 -12.39
N GLY A 104 -10.16 -4.10 -11.99
CA GLY A 104 -11.56 -3.91 -12.39
C GLY A 104 -12.01 -4.91 -13.44
N SER A 105 -11.11 -5.63 -14.09
CA SER A 105 -11.44 -6.68 -15.05
C SER A 105 -11.72 -8.01 -14.35
N LEU A 106 -12.58 -8.84 -14.97
CA LEU A 106 -12.89 -10.19 -14.50
C LEU A 106 -12.85 -11.18 -15.67
N PHE A 107 -12.36 -12.38 -15.38
CA PHE A 107 -12.29 -13.48 -16.35
C PHE A 107 -12.94 -14.75 -15.78
N PHE A 108 -13.20 -15.75 -16.64
CA PHE A 108 -13.67 -17.06 -16.22
C PHE A 108 -12.51 -17.95 -15.79
N SER A 109 -12.70 -18.71 -14.70
CA SER A 109 -11.71 -19.64 -14.17
C SER A 109 -12.33 -21.00 -13.85
N LEU A 110 -11.54 -22.06 -14.02
CA LEU A 110 -11.85 -23.43 -13.61
C LEU A 110 -10.99 -23.90 -12.43
N ALA A 111 -10.29 -22.99 -11.73
CA ALA A 111 -9.60 -23.34 -10.50
C ALA A 111 -10.63 -23.80 -9.44
N LYS A 112 -10.21 -24.69 -8.52
CA LYS A 112 -11.13 -25.22 -7.51
C LYS A 112 -11.65 -24.12 -6.56
N HIS A 113 -10.77 -23.18 -6.19
CA HIS A 113 -11.09 -22.03 -5.34
C HIS A 113 -10.61 -20.75 -6.01
N ASN A 114 -11.56 -19.87 -6.35
CA ASN A 114 -11.31 -18.58 -6.98
C ASN A 114 -11.46 -17.49 -5.93
N LEU A 115 -10.39 -16.78 -5.64
CA LEU A 115 -10.31 -15.71 -4.64
C LEU A 115 -10.03 -14.39 -5.35
N LEU A 116 -10.93 -13.41 -5.20
CA LEU A 116 -10.82 -12.09 -5.79
C LEU A 116 -10.37 -11.08 -4.73
N HIS A 117 -9.29 -10.35 -5.01
CA HIS A 117 -8.83 -9.24 -4.19
C HIS A 117 -9.01 -7.91 -4.91
N ILE A 118 -9.69 -6.98 -4.26
CA ILE A 118 -9.92 -5.64 -4.76
C ILE A 118 -9.21 -4.65 -3.83
N GLN A 119 -8.16 -4.02 -4.34
CA GLN A 119 -7.38 -3.05 -3.57
C GLN A 119 -7.62 -1.60 -4.00
N THR A 120 -8.18 -1.38 -5.20
CA THR A 120 -8.47 -0.04 -5.73
C THR A 120 -9.98 0.12 -5.83
N PRO A 121 -10.58 1.05 -5.08
CA PRO A 121 -12.01 1.27 -5.03
C PRO A 121 -12.49 2.10 -6.23
N LEU A 122 -12.48 1.50 -7.42
CA LEU A 122 -12.96 2.16 -8.64
C LEU A 122 -14.48 2.33 -8.59
N LEU A 123 -14.97 3.49 -9.03
CA LEU A 123 -16.40 3.64 -9.31
C LEU A 123 -16.70 2.88 -10.61
N GLN A 124 -17.40 1.78 -10.48
CA GLN A 124 -17.91 1.02 -11.63
C GLN A 124 -19.43 1.17 -11.68
N ASN A 125 -19.97 1.36 -12.88
CA ASN A 125 -21.41 1.21 -13.08
C ASN A 125 -21.81 -0.24 -12.79
N HIS A 126 -23.06 -0.45 -12.40
CA HIS A 126 -23.61 -1.77 -12.12
C HIS A 126 -23.13 -2.82 -13.13
N PRO A 127 -22.73 -4.00 -12.66
CA PRO A 127 -22.16 -5.02 -13.53
C PRO A 127 -23.14 -5.42 -14.62
N SER A 128 -22.67 -5.55 -15.86
CA SER A 128 -23.42 -6.13 -16.95
C SER A 128 -23.81 -7.58 -16.61
N PHE A 129 -24.80 -8.14 -17.34
CA PHE A 129 -25.20 -9.54 -17.16
C PHE A 129 -24.01 -10.52 -17.21
N LEU A 130 -23.09 -10.34 -18.16
CA LEU A 130 -21.89 -11.16 -18.28
C LEU A 130 -20.92 -10.95 -17.11
N GLN A 131 -20.78 -9.74 -16.61
CA GLN A 131 -19.98 -9.47 -15.40
C GLN A 131 -20.61 -10.14 -14.18
N THR A 132 -21.92 -10.09 -14.02
CA THR A 132 -22.61 -10.79 -12.94
C THR A 132 -22.38 -12.31 -12.96
N ILE A 133 -22.35 -12.94 -14.15
CA ILE A 133 -22.03 -14.36 -14.28
C ILE A 133 -20.57 -14.62 -13.88
N LYS A 134 -19.62 -13.77 -14.32
CA LYS A 134 -18.21 -13.89 -13.95
C LYS A 134 -18.00 -13.73 -12.45
N ILE A 135 -18.72 -12.82 -11.82
CA ILE A 135 -18.66 -12.58 -10.38
C ILE A 135 -19.05 -13.82 -9.57
N LYS A 136 -20.12 -14.50 -9.96
CA LYS A 136 -20.66 -15.67 -9.25
C LYS A 136 -19.69 -16.84 -9.11
N GLN A 137 -18.65 -16.90 -9.93
CA GLN A 137 -17.63 -17.96 -9.82
C GLN A 137 -16.50 -17.63 -8.84
N TRP A 138 -16.42 -16.37 -8.36
CA TRP A 138 -15.45 -16.00 -7.34
C TRP A 138 -15.99 -16.41 -5.97
N HIS A 139 -15.37 -17.44 -5.38
CA HIS A 139 -15.84 -18.07 -4.13
C HIS A 139 -15.69 -17.13 -2.93
N SER A 140 -14.71 -16.24 -2.97
CA SER A 140 -14.51 -15.23 -1.96
C SER A 140 -14.00 -13.93 -2.57
N VAL A 141 -14.61 -12.83 -2.18
CA VAL A 141 -14.19 -11.47 -2.50
C VAL A 141 -13.61 -10.85 -1.24
N ASN A 142 -12.40 -10.32 -1.34
CA ASN A 142 -11.74 -9.65 -0.23
C ASN A 142 -11.17 -8.29 -0.65
N THR A 143 -11.00 -7.40 0.30
CA THR A 143 -10.51 -6.03 0.10
C THR A 143 -9.41 -5.71 1.11
N ASN A 144 -8.65 -4.64 0.87
CA ASN A 144 -7.56 -4.21 1.72
C ASN A 144 -7.98 -3.30 2.89
N SER A 145 -9.25 -2.86 2.93
CA SER A 145 -9.79 -1.96 3.95
C SER A 145 -11.31 -2.02 3.99
N GLU A 146 -11.93 -1.58 5.09
CA GLU A 146 -13.39 -1.37 5.17
C GLU A 146 -13.85 -0.27 4.22
N PHE A 147 -13.03 0.76 4.00
CA PHE A 147 -13.30 1.79 3.00
C PHE A 147 -13.48 1.19 1.60
N THR A 148 -12.50 0.39 1.15
CA THR A 148 -12.57 -0.29 -0.15
C THR A 148 -13.76 -1.25 -0.21
N LYS A 149 -14.04 -1.98 0.88
CA LYS A 149 -15.21 -2.86 0.99
C LYS A 149 -16.51 -2.08 0.76
N ASN A 150 -16.71 -0.97 1.46
CA ASN A 150 -17.94 -0.17 1.35
C ASN A 150 -18.14 0.33 -0.10
N VAL A 151 -17.10 0.81 -0.76
CA VAL A 151 -17.16 1.24 -2.16
C VAL A 151 -17.53 0.06 -3.07
N VAL A 152 -16.90 -1.09 -2.88
CA VAL A 152 -17.14 -2.30 -3.69
C VAL A 152 -18.57 -2.80 -3.50
N GLU A 153 -19.08 -2.86 -2.27
CA GLU A 153 -20.45 -3.31 -1.98
C GLU A 153 -21.49 -2.38 -2.58
N ILE A 154 -21.28 -1.05 -2.50
CA ILE A 154 -22.21 -0.06 -3.03
C ILE A 154 -22.19 -0.01 -4.57
N TYR A 155 -21.00 0.10 -5.18
CA TYR A 155 -20.90 0.40 -6.61
C TYR A 155 -20.70 -0.82 -7.50
N TRP A 156 -20.12 -1.92 -6.98
CA TRP A 156 -19.94 -3.15 -7.76
C TRP A 156 -21.05 -4.16 -7.50
N GLY A 157 -21.87 -3.95 -6.46
CA GLY A 157 -22.92 -4.90 -6.05
C GLY A 157 -22.37 -6.26 -5.61
N LEU A 158 -21.14 -6.30 -5.10
CA LEU A 158 -20.49 -7.49 -4.61
C LEU A 158 -20.60 -7.57 -3.09
N THR A 159 -20.81 -8.78 -2.56
CA THR A 159 -20.63 -9.03 -1.13
C THR A 159 -19.15 -9.28 -0.86
N VAL A 160 -18.53 -8.48 0.00
CA VAL A 160 -17.16 -8.68 0.44
C VAL A 160 -17.13 -9.62 1.64
N ASN A 161 -16.50 -10.78 1.47
CA ASN A 161 -16.45 -11.83 2.49
C ASN A 161 -15.49 -11.49 3.64
N GLN A 162 -14.39 -10.81 3.34
CA GLN A 162 -13.36 -10.49 4.32
C GLN A 162 -12.58 -9.25 3.95
N VAL A 163 -12.23 -8.44 4.95
CA VAL A 163 -11.20 -7.42 4.82
C VAL A 163 -9.86 -8.04 5.20
N LEU A 164 -8.94 -8.03 4.25
CA LEU A 164 -7.59 -8.58 4.39
C LEU A 164 -6.60 -7.40 4.47
N TYR A 165 -6.43 -6.87 5.66
CA TYR A 165 -5.56 -5.73 5.90
C TYR A 165 -4.11 -6.04 5.53
N PRO A 166 -3.39 -5.10 4.86
CA PRO A 166 -1.95 -5.22 4.63
C PRO A 166 -1.18 -5.30 5.94
N ALA A 167 -0.17 -6.17 5.98
CA ALA A 167 0.71 -6.29 7.12
C ALA A 167 1.84 -5.26 7.10
N ILE A 168 2.30 -4.88 8.30
CA ILE A 168 3.49 -4.08 8.51
C ILE A 168 4.69 -4.99 8.83
N ASP A 169 5.89 -4.47 8.60
CA ASP A 169 7.12 -5.12 9.05
C ASP A 169 7.20 -5.10 10.59
N GLU A 170 7.13 -6.28 11.21
CA GLU A 170 7.12 -6.41 12.67
C GLU A 170 8.44 -5.92 13.31
N SER A 171 9.53 -5.87 12.56
CA SER A 171 10.81 -5.34 13.05
C SER A 171 10.70 -3.87 13.49
N LEU A 172 9.74 -3.11 12.92
CA LEU A 172 9.48 -1.72 13.30
C LEU A 172 8.97 -1.58 14.74
N THR A 173 8.20 -2.56 15.23
CA THR A 173 7.64 -2.51 16.60
C THR A 173 8.71 -2.69 17.66
N ASN A 174 9.76 -3.45 17.36
CA ASN A 174 10.87 -3.79 18.25
C ASN A 174 12.10 -2.88 18.05
N ARG A 175 12.17 -2.17 16.92
CA ARG A 175 13.29 -1.28 16.63
C ARG A 175 13.23 -0.04 17.50
N ARG A 176 14.11 0.02 18.49
CA ARG A 176 14.29 1.18 19.36
C ARG A 176 15.39 2.07 18.78
N SER A 177 15.07 3.32 18.58
CA SER A 177 16.00 4.36 18.16
C SER A 177 15.66 5.64 18.89
N GLU A 178 16.65 6.44 19.18
CA GLU A 178 16.42 7.80 19.64
C GLU A 178 15.69 8.58 18.56
N LYS A 179 14.62 9.25 18.94
CA LYS A 179 13.81 10.04 18.03
C LYS A 179 14.51 11.36 17.68
N GLN A 180 14.60 11.63 16.40
CA GLN A 180 15.17 12.84 15.84
C GLN A 180 14.06 13.81 15.41
N ASN A 181 14.39 15.07 15.28
CA ASN A 181 13.46 16.11 14.85
C ASN A 181 13.14 15.98 13.33
N ILE A 182 12.59 14.84 12.96
CA ILE A 182 12.24 14.48 11.58
C ILE A 182 10.73 14.41 11.45
N ILE A 183 10.20 15.17 10.48
CA ILE A 183 8.90 14.93 9.89
C ILE A 183 9.12 14.05 8.66
N LEU A 184 8.58 12.85 8.67
CA LEU A 184 8.74 11.88 7.58
C LEU A 184 7.49 11.83 6.71
N SER A 185 7.65 11.71 5.41
CA SER A 185 6.58 11.37 4.47
C SER A 185 7.09 10.35 3.47
N VAL A 186 6.38 9.24 3.35
CA VAL A 186 6.77 8.10 2.50
C VAL A 186 5.74 7.87 1.42
N GLY A 187 6.18 7.87 0.16
CA GLY A 187 5.36 7.56 -0.99
C GLY A 187 5.93 8.07 -2.30
N ARG A 188 5.56 7.42 -3.38
CA ARG A 188 6.03 7.67 -4.75
C ARG A 188 5.77 9.12 -5.17
N PHE A 189 6.67 9.69 -5.97
CA PHE A 189 6.44 10.98 -6.63
C PHE A 189 5.63 10.76 -7.91
N PHE A 190 4.31 10.81 -7.75
CA PHE A 190 3.35 10.53 -8.80
C PHE A 190 2.10 11.43 -8.64
N PRO A 191 1.71 12.25 -9.64
CA PRO A 191 0.64 13.24 -9.49
C PRO A 191 -0.77 12.69 -9.76
N GLN A 192 -0.88 11.52 -10.39
CA GLN A 192 -2.17 10.89 -10.74
C GLN A 192 -2.63 10.02 -9.60
N LEU A 193 -3.86 9.46 -9.65
CA LEU A 193 -4.46 8.55 -8.69
C LEU A 193 -3.80 8.61 -7.29
N HIS A 194 -4.46 8.52 -6.22
CA HIS A 194 -3.91 8.54 -4.84
C HIS A 194 -2.51 9.22 -4.70
N SER A 195 -2.34 10.40 -5.35
CA SER A 195 -1.12 11.22 -5.26
C SER A 195 -0.77 11.52 -3.79
N LYS A 196 0.50 11.44 -3.45
CA LYS A 196 0.96 11.69 -2.07
C LYS A 196 1.05 13.17 -1.74
N ARG A 197 0.78 14.05 -2.71
CA ARG A 197 0.68 15.51 -2.56
C ARG A 197 1.84 16.12 -1.77
N GLN A 198 3.06 15.69 -2.08
CA GLN A 198 4.28 16.25 -1.49
C GLN A 198 4.37 17.77 -1.69
N ASP A 199 3.81 18.29 -2.77
CA ASP A 199 3.68 19.72 -3.06
C ASP A 199 2.92 20.51 -1.97
N VAL A 200 1.89 19.89 -1.38
CA VAL A 200 1.12 20.46 -0.25
C VAL A 200 1.93 20.41 1.04
N LEU A 201 2.62 19.29 1.28
CA LEU A 201 3.45 19.13 2.48
C LEU A 201 4.62 20.13 2.52
N VAL A 202 5.24 20.43 1.37
CA VAL A 202 6.25 21.51 1.26
C VAL A 202 5.65 22.86 1.65
N THR A 203 4.43 23.15 1.20
CA THR A 203 3.73 24.40 1.55
C THR A 203 3.47 24.48 3.05
N ALA A 204 2.98 23.38 3.66
CA ALA A 204 2.73 23.30 5.08
C ALA A 204 4.02 23.47 5.91
N PHE A 205 5.11 22.84 5.49
CA PHE A 205 6.38 22.94 6.19
C PHE A 205 6.98 24.36 6.12
N ARG A 206 6.88 25.02 4.97
CA ARG A 206 7.27 26.43 4.83
C ARG A 206 6.46 27.33 5.76
N GLN A 207 5.15 27.14 5.84
CA GLN A 207 4.28 27.90 6.74
C GLN A 207 4.66 27.63 8.20
N LEU A 208 4.87 26.38 8.58
CA LEU A 208 5.25 25.98 9.94
C LEU A 208 6.58 26.63 10.37
N LEU A 209 7.60 26.61 9.49
CA LEU A 209 8.89 27.28 9.75
C LEU A 209 8.74 28.80 9.91
N LYS A 210 7.88 29.43 9.12
CA LYS A 210 7.62 30.88 9.19
C LYS A 210 6.93 31.25 10.52
N GLU A 211 5.94 30.46 10.96
CA GLU A 211 5.16 30.72 12.14
C GLU A 211 5.87 30.32 13.45
N GLN A 212 6.72 29.29 13.39
CA GLN A 212 7.37 28.70 14.57
C GLN A 212 8.90 28.54 14.39
N PRO A 213 9.65 29.59 14.03
CA PRO A 213 11.08 29.47 13.67
C PRO A 213 11.96 28.96 14.81
N ARG A 214 11.62 29.28 16.06
CA ARG A 214 12.38 28.83 17.24
C ARG A 214 12.12 27.35 17.56
N LEU A 215 10.87 26.89 17.40
CA LEU A 215 10.43 25.53 17.68
C LEU A 215 10.98 24.55 16.65
N LEU A 216 11.15 25.00 15.40
CA LEU A 216 11.59 24.22 14.24
C LEU A 216 13.08 24.39 13.91
N LYS A 217 13.90 24.97 14.79
CA LYS A 217 15.31 25.30 14.49
C LYS A 217 16.14 24.11 13.99
N GLU A 218 15.86 22.91 14.46
CA GLU A 218 16.63 21.69 14.13
C GLU A 218 15.74 20.61 13.50
N TRP A 219 14.65 21.01 12.86
CA TRP A 219 13.73 20.09 12.22
C TRP A 219 13.99 20.01 10.73
N GLU A 220 13.85 18.82 10.19
CA GLU A 220 13.82 18.57 8.76
C GLU A 220 12.55 17.86 8.33
N LEU A 221 12.11 18.08 7.10
CA LEU A 221 11.09 17.27 6.42
C LEU A 221 11.82 16.31 5.46
N VAL A 222 11.57 15.02 5.61
CA VAL A 222 12.20 14.00 4.77
C VAL A 222 11.13 13.32 3.92
N PHE A 223 11.29 13.42 2.61
CA PHE A 223 10.50 12.67 1.64
C PHE A 223 11.22 11.42 1.21
N VAL A 224 10.53 10.27 1.26
CA VAL A 224 11.05 8.99 0.77
C VAL A 224 10.12 8.42 -0.30
N GLY A 225 10.67 7.99 -1.42
CA GLY A 225 9.91 7.27 -2.43
C GLY A 225 10.47 7.35 -3.84
N ALA A 226 10.14 6.37 -4.66
CA ALA A 226 10.57 6.31 -6.05
C ALA A 226 10.00 7.45 -6.90
N ILE A 227 10.77 7.90 -7.88
CA ILE A 227 10.35 8.89 -8.86
C ILE A 227 9.64 8.15 -10.01
N GLU A 228 8.33 8.25 -10.08
CA GLU A 228 7.54 7.73 -11.20
C GLU A 228 7.17 8.84 -12.20
N ASN A 229 7.22 10.11 -11.76
CA ASN A 229 7.02 11.26 -12.62
C ASN A 229 8.09 12.32 -12.34
N GLN A 230 9.04 12.44 -13.26
CA GLN A 230 10.17 13.36 -13.12
C GLN A 230 9.74 14.83 -13.10
N THR A 231 8.73 15.21 -13.88
CA THR A 231 8.22 16.58 -13.91
C THR A 231 7.64 16.98 -12.56
N PHE A 232 6.80 16.14 -11.98
CA PHE A 232 6.23 16.37 -10.64
C PHE A 232 7.32 16.42 -9.57
N PHE A 233 8.28 15.51 -9.61
CA PHE A 233 9.40 15.52 -8.67
C PHE A 233 10.19 16.85 -8.74
N ASN A 234 10.51 17.33 -9.96
CA ASN A 234 11.22 18.59 -10.15
C ASN A 234 10.43 19.78 -9.62
N GLN A 235 9.10 19.82 -9.83
CA GLN A 235 8.22 20.86 -9.27
C GLN A 235 8.24 20.86 -7.73
N VAL A 236 8.18 19.67 -7.10
CA VAL A 236 8.26 19.57 -5.63
C VAL A 236 9.63 20.01 -5.13
N LYS A 237 10.71 19.62 -5.81
CA LYS A 237 12.09 19.98 -5.46
C LYS A 237 12.34 21.48 -5.59
N GLU A 238 11.85 22.10 -6.66
CA GLU A 238 11.92 23.57 -6.84
C GLU A 238 11.17 24.29 -5.71
N LYS A 239 9.96 23.83 -5.39
CA LYS A 239 9.16 24.37 -4.29
C LYS A 239 9.85 24.21 -2.92
N ALA A 240 10.70 23.23 -2.76
CA ALA A 240 11.43 22.93 -1.53
C ALA A 240 12.75 23.74 -1.38
N GLN A 241 13.13 24.54 -2.37
CA GLN A 241 14.38 25.33 -2.32
C GLN A 241 14.44 26.21 -1.06
N ASN A 242 15.64 26.29 -0.47
CA ASN A 242 15.95 27.05 0.74
C ASN A 242 15.17 26.59 2.00
N LEU A 243 14.61 25.39 2.01
CA LEU A 243 13.98 24.78 3.17
C LEU A 243 14.82 23.56 3.64
N PRO A 244 14.83 23.23 4.93
CA PRO A 244 15.48 22.02 5.43
C PRO A 244 14.65 20.78 5.05
N ILE A 245 14.63 20.48 3.75
CA ILE A 245 13.92 19.34 3.16
C ILE A 245 14.91 18.42 2.47
N ARG A 246 14.84 17.12 2.78
CA ARG A 246 15.68 16.08 2.22
C ARG A 246 14.83 15.09 1.40
N PHE A 247 15.36 14.65 0.28
CA PHE A 247 14.74 13.70 -0.63
C PHE A 247 15.57 12.42 -0.68
N GLU A 248 14.93 11.29 -0.40
CA GLU A 248 15.50 9.96 -0.44
C GLU A 248 14.74 9.11 -1.45
N THR A 249 15.27 8.96 -2.65
CA THR A 249 14.56 8.34 -3.78
C THR A 249 14.98 6.91 -4.04
N GLU A 250 16.05 6.43 -3.42
CA GLU A 250 16.68 5.12 -3.67
C GLU A 250 17.09 4.42 -2.37
N LEU A 251 16.28 4.55 -1.32
CA LEU A 251 16.57 3.85 -0.06
C LEU A 251 16.29 2.35 -0.19
N ASP A 252 17.21 1.56 0.33
CA ASP A 252 16.96 0.15 0.59
C ASP A 252 15.96 -0.02 1.76
N HIS A 253 15.44 -1.23 1.90
CA HIS A 253 14.45 -1.55 2.92
C HIS A 253 14.95 -1.26 4.34
N GLN A 254 16.20 -1.61 4.68
CA GLN A 254 16.75 -1.42 6.02
C GLN A 254 17.00 0.05 6.36
N ALA A 255 17.42 0.84 5.38
CA ALA A 255 17.57 2.29 5.53
C ALA A 255 16.20 2.96 5.75
N LEU A 256 15.16 2.54 5.02
CA LEU A 256 13.78 3.00 5.22
C LEU A 256 13.28 2.67 6.63
N LEU A 257 13.44 1.42 7.10
CA LEU A 257 13.04 1.02 8.46
C LEU A 257 13.79 1.84 9.54
N SER A 258 15.08 2.13 9.30
CA SER A 258 15.88 2.96 10.20
C SER A 258 15.35 4.40 10.24
N LEU A 259 14.90 4.93 9.11
CA LEU A 259 14.35 6.28 9.05
C LEU A 259 12.98 6.37 9.76
N TYR A 260 12.08 5.41 9.56
CA TYR A 260 10.84 5.30 10.34
C TYR A 260 11.12 5.28 11.85
N ALA A 261 12.11 4.50 12.29
CA ALA A 261 12.45 4.38 13.71
C ALA A 261 12.90 5.72 14.33
N ARG A 262 13.61 6.57 13.57
CA ARG A 262 14.11 7.88 14.01
C ARG A 262 13.09 9.01 13.89
N ALA A 263 12.13 8.93 12.96
CA ALA A 263 11.14 10.00 12.76
C ALA A 263 10.23 10.19 13.98
N ARG A 264 10.00 11.44 14.36
CA ARG A 264 9.05 11.82 15.43
C ARG A 264 7.63 11.94 14.91
N ILE A 265 7.47 12.51 13.73
CA ILE A 265 6.20 12.85 13.12
C ILE A 265 6.14 12.22 11.72
N PHE A 266 4.96 11.79 11.33
CA PHE A 266 4.68 11.32 9.97
C PHE A 266 3.59 12.18 9.35
N TRP A 267 3.87 12.79 8.19
CA TRP A 267 2.92 13.59 7.45
C TRP A 267 2.47 12.86 6.19
N HIS A 268 1.17 12.90 5.93
CA HIS A 268 0.57 12.28 4.76
C HIS A 268 -0.58 13.12 4.21
N ALA A 269 -0.58 13.37 2.88
CA ALA A 269 -1.50 14.29 2.23
C ALA A 269 -2.34 13.66 1.11
N THR A 270 -2.31 12.32 0.93
CA THR A 270 -3.19 11.68 -0.06
C THR A 270 -4.64 11.94 0.28
N GLY A 271 -5.41 12.37 -0.73
CA GLY A 271 -6.80 12.75 -0.54
C GLY A 271 -7.03 14.24 -0.23
N PHE A 272 -5.96 15.05 -0.13
CA PHE A 272 -6.11 16.50 0.09
C PHE A 272 -6.92 17.15 -1.03
N GLY A 273 -8.05 17.78 -0.66
CA GLY A 273 -8.97 18.43 -1.59
C GLY A 273 -9.79 17.48 -2.47
N ILE A 274 -9.84 16.20 -2.12
CA ILE A 274 -10.62 15.17 -2.84
C ILE A 274 -11.86 14.81 -2.04
N ASP A 275 -13.00 14.77 -2.73
CA ASP A 275 -14.21 14.17 -2.21
C ASP A 275 -14.15 12.63 -2.41
N PRO A 276 -14.11 11.83 -1.32
CA PRO A 276 -13.97 10.39 -1.39
C PRO A 276 -15.23 9.68 -1.94
N GLU A 277 -16.39 10.31 -1.93
CA GLU A 277 -17.62 9.75 -2.50
C GLU A 277 -17.62 9.85 -4.03
N LEU A 278 -17.03 10.93 -4.58
CA LEU A 278 -16.95 11.16 -6.01
C LEU A 278 -15.71 10.56 -6.66
N ASN A 279 -14.61 10.42 -5.89
CA ASN A 279 -13.32 9.96 -6.39
C ASN A 279 -12.62 9.04 -5.39
N PRO A 280 -13.21 7.90 -5.02
CA PRO A 280 -12.65 7.01 -4.00
C PRO A 280 -11.27 6.45 -4.38
N GLU A 281 -10.96 6.35 -5.67
CA GLU A 281 -9.67 5.89 -6.18
C GLU A 281 -8.54 6.91 -5.99
N LYS A 282 -8.85 8.17 -5.65
CA LYS A 282 -7.86 9.26 -5.47
C LYS A 282 -7.48 9.52 -4.02
N VAL A 283 -8.16 8.88 -3.07
CA VAL A 283 -7.80 8.95 -1.65
C VAL A 283 -6.90 7.78 -1.24
N GLU A 284 -6.41 7.76 -0.01
CA GLU A 284 -5.63 6.62 0.48
C GLU A 284 -6.56 5.43 0.77
N HIS A 285 -6.27 4.27 0.17
CA HIS A 285 -7.15 3.10 0.28
C HIS A 285 -6.96 2.35 1.61
N PHE A 286 -5.76 2.36 2.19
CA PHE A 286 -5.45 1.83 3.52
C PHE A 286 -4.42 2.68 4.24
N GLY A 287 -3.22 2.87 3.67
CA GLY A 287 -2.14 3.67 4.23
C GLY A 287 -1.08 2.84 4.96
N ILE A 288 -0.48 1.87 4.27
CA ILE A 288 0.60 1.02 4.84
C ILE A 288 1.71 1.89 5.46
N ALA A 289 2.18 2.91 4.75
CA ALA A 289 3.23 3.80 5.24
C ALA A 289 2.85 4.53 6.55
N THR A 290 1.58 4.87 6.74
CA THR A 290 1.08 5.44 7.98
C THR A 290 1.15 4.42 9.11
N VAL A 291 0.73 3.18 8.86
CA VAL A 291 0.77 2.12 9.88
C VAL A 291 2.21 1.75 10.23
N GLU A 292 3.13 1.69 9.25
CA GLU A 292 4.57 1.48 9.47
C GLU A 292 5.17 2.61 10.34
N ALA A 293 4.83 3.86 10.06
CA ALA A 293 5.24 4.99 10.89
C ALA A 293 4.72 4.89 12.32
N MET A 294 3.45 4.48 12.50
CA MET A 294 2.84 4.24 13.81
C MET A 294 3.54 3.10 14.55
N ALA A 295 3.86 1.99 13.88
CA ALA A 295 4.59 0.86 14.47
C ALA A 295 5.96 1.29 15.00
N ALA A 296 6.65 2.14 14.25
CA ALA A 296 7.91 2.75 14.67
C ALA A 296 7.72 3.83 15.76
N GLY A 297 6.48 4.23 16.07
CA GLY A 297 6.15 5.25 17.08
C GLY A 297 6.28 6.69 16.58
N ALA A 298 6.22 6.94 15.28
CA ALA A 298 5.99 8.28 14.75
C ALA A 298 4.50 8.64 14.83
N ILE A 299 4.20 9.90 15.18
CA ILE A 299 2.82 10.35 15.32
C ILE A 299 2.30 10.81 13.97
N PRO A 300 1.23 10.17 13.43
CA PRO A 300 0.72 10.47 12.11
C PRO A 300 -0.19 11.71 12.11
N PHE A 301 -0.01 12.55 11.10
CA PHE A 301 -0.90 13.63 10.70
C PHE A 301 -1.36 13.34 9.27
N VAL A 302 -2.61 12.97 9.09
CA VAL A 302 -3.15 12.45 7.83
C VAL A 302 -4.45 13.13 7.46
N ILE A 303 -4.85 13.05 6.19
CA ILE A 303 -6.21 13.41 5.78
C ILE A 303 -7.18 12.34 6.33
N ALA A 304 -8.23 12.79 7.03
CA ALA A 304 -9.25 11.90 7.60
C ALA A 304 -10.22 11.41 6.52
N SER A 305 -9.70 10.73 5.50
CA SER A 305 -10.47 10.26 4.35
C SER A 305 -9.97 8.90 3.88
N GLY A 306 -10.85 8.14 3.25
CA GLY A 306 -10.52 6.81 2.76
C GLY A 306 -10.13 5.85 3.88
N GLY A 307 -9.26 4.90 3.57
CA GLY A 307 -8.74 3.91 4.52
C GLY A 307 -7.90 4.48 5.65
N GLN A 308 -7.44 5.74 5.57
CA GLN A 308 -6.72 6.39 6.68
C GLN A 308 -7.58 6.51 7.93
N SER A 309 -8.87 6.75 7.79
CA SER A 309 -9.79 6.88 8.93
C SER A 309 -9.92 5.61 9.76
N GLU A 310 -9.60 4.45 9.17
CA GLU A 310 -9.66 3.15 9.87
C GLU A 310 -8.41 2.90 10.71
N VAL A 311 -7.25 3.34 10.23
CA VAL A 311 -5.97 3.04 10.90
C VAL A 311 -5.68 3.98 12.05
N ILE A 312 -6.18 5.21 12.00
CA ILE A 312 -5.94 6.22 13.03
C ILE A 312 -6.77 5.93 14.28
N PRO A 313 -6.15 5.78 15.48
CA PRO A 313 -6.89 5.62 16.72
C PRO A 313 -7.64 6.90 17.11
N ASP A 314 -8.75 6.77 17.83
CA ASP A 314 -9.61 7.90 18.22
C ASP A 314 -8.86 9.03 18.94
N ALA A 315 -7.89 8.67 19.78
CA ALA A 315 -7.05 9.65 20.48
C ALA A 315 -6.24 10.57 19.55
N LEU A 316 -6.06 10.19 18.28
CA LEU A 316 -5.34 10.95 17.26
C LEU A 316 -6.25 11.64 16.23
N ARG A 317 -7.56 11.46 16.28
CA ARG A 317 -8.48 12.10 15.32
C ARG A 317 -8.34 13.62 15.27
N GLN A 318 -7.97 14.25 16.37
CA GLN A 318 -7.67 15.68 16.44
C GLN A 318 -6.45 16.10 15.61
N TYR A 319 -5.56 15.18 15.23
CA TYR A 319 -4.40 15.42 14.38
C TYR A 319 -4.64 15.08 12.91
N CYS A 320 -5.84 14.60 12.58
CA CYS A 320 -6.29 14.59 11.20
C CYS A 320 -6.53 16.02 10.71
N TRP A 321 -6.34 16.25 9.43
CA TRP A 321 -6.38 17.59 8.86
C TRP A 321 -7.00 17.60 7.47
N ASN A 322 -7.59 18.72 7.09
CA ASN A 322 -8.16 18.96 5.76
C ASN A 322 -7.60 20.23 5.11
N THR A 323 -6.96 21.09 5.90
CA THR A 323 -6.32 22.32 5.43
C THR A 323 -4.87 22.39 5.87
N VAL A 324 -4.05 23.12 5.11
CA VAL A 324 -2.64 23.36 5.48
C VAL A 324 -2.53 24.03 6.85
N SER A 325 -3.43 24.97 7.15
CA SER A 325 -3.44 25.67 8.44
C SER A 325 -3.72 24.73 9.61
N GLU A 326 -4.62 23.76 9.45
CA GLU A 326 -4.86 22.71 10.46
C GLU A 326 -3.62 21.84 10.68
N LEU A 327 -2.94 21.39 9.60
CA LEU A 327 -1.71 20.62 9.72
C LEU A 327 -0.64 21.38 10.51
N VAL A 328 -0.45 22.67 10.20
CA VAL A 328 0.51 23.55 10.88
C VAL A 328 0.15 23.75 12.34
N SER A 329 -1.12 24.06 12.64
CA SER A 329 -1.63 24.28 14.00
C SER A 329 -1.51 23.02 14.86
N ASN A 330 -1.97 21.88 14.33
CA ASN A 330 -1.95 20.58 15.03
C ASN A 330 -0.50 20.12 15.30
N THR A 331 0.41 20.31 14.34
CA THR A 331 1.84 20.01 14.53
C THR A 331 2.43 20.92 15.61
N THR A 332 2.17 22.22 15.58
CA THR A 332 2.63 23.17 16.58
C THR A 332 2.14 22.79 17.98
N GLN A 333 0.86 22.42 18.12
CA GLN A 333 0.28 22.00 19.37
C GLN A 333 0.98 20.77 19.96
N LEU A 334 1.24 19.75 19.13
CA LEU A 334 1.96 18.56 19.58
C LEU A 334 3.38 18.89 20.05
N LEU A 335 4.11 19.70 19.28
CA LEU A 335 5.50 20.04 19.58
C LEU A 335 5.67 20.86 20.86
N ARG A 336 4.62 21.54 21.31
CA ARG A 336 4.58 22.28 22.57
C ARG A 336 4.27 21.40 23.80
N ASP A 337 3.89 20.14 23.59
CA ASP A 337 3.55 19.21 24.68
C ASP A 337 4.30 17.87 24.55
N PRO A 338 5.55 17.78 25.01
CA PRO A 338 6.35 16.57 24.98
C PRO A 338 5.76 15.39 25.77
N SER A 339 4.97 15.69 26.81
CA SER A 339 4.32 14.66 27.64
C SER A 339 3.24 13.95 26.84
N LYS A 340 2.43 14.71 26.13
CA LYS A 340 1.41 14.19 25.23
C LYS A 340 2.02 13.40 24.07
N GLU A 341 3.14 13.86 23.49
CA GLU A 341 3.86 13.14 22.47
C GLU A 341 4.27 11.73 22.94
N THR A 342 4.81 11.62 24.15
CA THR A 342 5.22 10.34 24.75
C THR A 342 4.03 9.38 24.92
N LEU A 343 2.88 9.87 25.35
CA LEU A 343 1.66 9.08 25.49
C LEU A 343 1.16 8.59 24.12
N LEU A 344 1.08 9.49 23.15
CA LEU A 344 0.58 9.18 21.81
C LEU A 344 1.45 8.14 21.09
N ARG A 345 2.77 8.16 21.27
CA ARG A 345 3.68 7.14 20.74
C ARG A 345 3.33 5.72 21.20
N LYS A 346 2.90 5.55 22.45
CA LYS A 346 2.44 4.24 22.96
C LYS A 346 1.14 3.83 22.29
N ILE A 347 0.21 4.76 22.16
CA ILE A 347 -1.11 4.52 21.55
C ILE A 347 -0.95 4.08 20.07
N VAL A 348 -0.15 4.81 19.27
CA VAL A 348 0.02 4.47 17.85
C VAL A 348 0.72 3.13 17.65
N ARG A 349 1.73 2.80 18.48
CA ARG A 349 2.39 1.49 18.43
C ARG A 349 1.41 0.36 18.72
N ASN A 350 0.61 0.50 19.76
CA ASN A 350 -0.39 -0.52 20.13
C ASN A 350 -1.44 -0.70 19.02
N ARG A 351 -1.87 0.39 18.38
CA ARG A 351 -2.81 0.32 17.24
C ARG A 351 -2.19 -0.41 16.07
N ALA A 352 -0.92 -0.15 15.75
CA ALA A 352 -0.22 -0.77 14.63
C ALA A 352 -0.09 -2.30 14.76
N LEU A 353 -0.05 -2.85 15.98
CA LEU A 353 0.01 -4.30 16.22
C LEU A 353 -1.19 -5.07 15.65
N GLN A 354 -2.32 -4.41 15.44
CA GLN A 354 -3.50 -5.02 14.82
C GLN A 354 -3.26 -5.36 13.33
N TYR A 355 -2.21 -4.82 12.73
CA TYR A 355 -1.81 -5.01 11.34
C TYR A 355 -0.49 -5.80 11.23
N SER A 356 -0.24 -6.69 12.19
CA SER A 356 0.96 -7.54 12.22
C SER A 356 0.93 -8.63 11.14
N GLU A 357 2.12 -9.15 10.80
CA GLU A 357 2.26 -10.31 9.89
C GLU A 357 1.51 -11.53 10.46
N HIS A 358 1.55 -11.73 11.77
CA HIS A 358 0.81 -12.80 12.44
C HIS A 358 -0.71 -12.69 12.22
N GLN A 359 -1.27 -11.48 12.31
CA GLN A 359 -2.70 -11.27 12.05
C GLN A 359 -3.05 -11.51 10.57
N LEU A 360 -2.18 -11.08 9.65
CA LEU A 360 -2.34 -11.38 8.23
C LEU A 360 -2.31 -12.89 7.98
N GLU A 361 -1.32 -13.61 8.53
CA GLU A 361 -1.21 -15.07 8.38
C GLU A 361 -2.48 -15.78 8.85
N LYS A 362 -3.01 -15.41 10.02
CA LYS A 362 -4.28 -15.95 10.53
C LYS A 362 -5.43 -15.71 9.55
N ASN A 363 -5.55 -14.50 9.01
CA ASN A 363 -6.61 -14.13 8.08
C ASN A 363 -6.46 -14.84 6.72
N VAL A 364 -5.22 -15.02 6.24
CA VAL A 364 -4.92 -15.78 5.01
C VAL A 364 -5.28 -17.25 5.19
N ARG A 365 -4.94 -17.87 6.32
CA ARG A 365 -5.33 -19.25 6.62
C ARG A 365 -6.85 -19.42 6.57
N ASN A 366 -7.60 -18.51 7.14
CA ASN A 366 -9.07 -18.53 7.08
C ASN A 366 -9.58 -18.37 5.64
N LEU A 367 -9.00 -17.44 4.86
CA LEU A 367 -9.38 -17.18 3.46
C LEU A 367 -9.14 -18.40 2.57
N PHE A 368 -8.05 -19.14 2.80
CA PHE A 368 -7.67 -20.35 2.05
C PHE A 368 -8.21 -21.64 2.68
N ASN A 369 -8.97 -21.58 3.77
CA ASN A 369 -9.50 -22.71 4.52
C ASN A 369 -8.42 -23.73 4.95
N VAL A 370 -7.31 -23.26 5.53
CA VAL A 370 -6.13 -24.06 5.89
C VAL A 370 -5.53 -23.68 7.25
#